data_c2c377b3b90ea090008cbbc937e69bc3
#
_entry.id   c2c377b3b90ea090008cbbc937e69bc3
#
_cell.length_a   1.000
_cell.length_b   1.000
_cell.length_c   1.000
_cell.angle_alpha   90.00
_cell.angle_beta   90.00
_cell.angle_gamma   90.00
#
_symmetry.space_group_name_H-M   'P 1'
#
loop_
_entity.id
_entity.type
_entity.pdbx_description
1 polymer ?
#
loop_
_entity_poly.entity_id
_entity_poly.type
_entity_poly.pdbx_seq_one_letter_code
_entity_poly.pdbx_strand_id
1 'polypeptide(L)'
;MLFRSEPQEAGEHIRAGTLRVLAQIASKRLSSFQNVPLLKEAGYDIPIVPQVRGVVAPPGIPKENLAFWEDVFRKFTRTAAWKKYLDDNQFEDGYQNSADLLKFSESFSAQMSEILKDAGVKVVR
;
A
#
# COMPACT_ATOMS: atom_id res chain seq x y z
N MET A 1 -22.89 6.00 -10.43
CA MET A 1 -22.30 4.72 -10.06
C MET A 1 -21.28 4.95 -8.95
N LEU A 2 -21.23 4.10 -7.94
CA LEU A 2 -20.24 4.14 -6.84
C LEU A 2 -19.31 2.94 -7.01
N PHE A 3 -17.99 3.13 -6.89
CA PHE A 3 -16.99 2.06 -6.99
C PHE A 3 -15.74 2.41 -6.19
N ARG A 4 -14.93 1.40 -5.88
CA ARG A 4 -13.60 1.54 -5.30
C ARG A 4 -12.55 1.46 -6.42
N SER A 5 -11.53 2.32 -6.34
CA SER A 5 -10.38 2.30 -7.25
C SER A 5 -9.13 2.81 -6.53
N GLU A 6 -7.96 2.50 -7.05
CA GLU A 6 -6.73 3.15 -6.65
C GLU A 6 -6.67 4.57 -7.23
N PRO A 7 -6.09 5.55 -6.49
CA PRO A 7 -6.04 6.94 -6.94
C PRO A 7 -5.40 7.12 -8.32
N GLN A 8 -4.35 6.36 -8.60
CA GLN A 8 -3.62 6.41 -9.87
C GLN A 8 -4.49 5.96 -11.05
N GLU A 9 -5.36 4.96 -10.88
CA GLU A 9 -6.25 4.45 -11.93
C GLU A 9 -7.35 5.44 -12.29
N ALA A 10 -7.86 6.16 -11.28
CA ALA A 10 -8.92 7.14 -11.43
C ALA A 10 -8.41 8.57 -11.71
N GLY A 11 -7.09 8.79 -11.68
CA GLY A 11 -6.48 10.12 -11.62
C GLY A 11 -6.88 11.04 -12.78
N GLU A 12 -6.96 10.53 -14.01
CA GLU A 12 -7.38 11.34 -15.17
C GLU A 12 -8.84 11.76 -15.08
N HIS A 13 -9.72 10.85 -14.70
CA HIS A 13 -11.14 11.15 -14.52
C HIS A 13 -11.40 12.13 -13.39
N ILE A 14 -10.61 12.05 -12.30
CA ILE A 14 -10.68 13.01 -11.19
C ILE A 14 -10.23 14.40 -11.65
N ARG A 15 -9.09 14.49 -12.40
CA ARG A 15 -8.62 15.76 -12.97
C ARG A 15 -9.59 16.36 -13.98
N ALA A 16 -10.24 15.52 -14.78
CA ALA A 16 -11.26 15.93 -15.74
C ALA A 16 -12.61 16.30 -15.08
N GLY A 17 -12.76 16.10 -13.76
CA GLY A 17 -14.01 16.36 -13.05
C GLY A 17 -15.16 15.38 -13.34
N THR A 18 -14.87 14.30 -14.07
CA THR A 18 -15.86 13.25 -14.37
C THR A 18 -16.06 12.25 -13.23
N LEU A 19 -15.12 12.20 -12.29
CA LEU A 19 -15.20 11.45 -11.05
C LEU A 19 -14.93 12.34 -9.83
N ARG A 20 -15.62 12.05 -8.74
CA ARG A 20 -15.40 12.69 -7.45
C ARG A 20 -15.05 11.65 -6.40
N VAL A 21 -13.95 11.89 -5.67
CA VAL A 21 -13.58 11.07 -4.52
C VAL A 21 -14.50 11.43 -3.35
N LEU A 22 -15.12 10.44 -2.75
CA LEU A 22 -16.07 10.62 -1.65
C LEU A 22 -15.44 10.35 -0.28
N ALA A 23 -14.58 9.34 -0.20
CA ALA A 23 -13.83 8.98 1.00
C ALA A 23 -12.56 8.24 0.64
N GLN A 24 -11.62 8.20 1.57
CA GLN A 24 -10.35 7.47 1.46
C GLN A 24 -10.34 6.29 2.43
N ILE A 25 -9.90 5.12 1.96
CA ILE A 25 -9.65 3.94 2.80
C ILE A 25 -8.15 3.94 3.12
N ALA A 26 -7.76 4.69 4.12
CA ALA A 26 -6.36 4.88 4.52
C ALA A 26 -6.28 5.24 6.02
N SER A 27 -5.09 5.08 6.63
CA SER A 27 -4.83 5.48 8.01
C SER A 27 -4.67 7.00 8.17
N LYS A 28 -4.24 7.68 7.11
CA LYS A 28 -4.09 9.14 7.03
C LYS A 28 -4.52 9.62 5.64
N ARG A 29 -4.88 10.89 5.54
CA ARG A 29 -5.26 11.47 4.25
C ARG A 29 -4.05 11.60 3.33
N LEU A 30 -4.22 11.20 2.08
CA LEU A 30 -3.22 11.43 1.04
C LEU A 30 -3.05 12.93 0.79
N SER A 31 -1.83 13.34 0.47
CA SER A 31 -1.50 14.74 0.17
C SER A 31 -2.35 15.31 -0.96
N SER A 32 -2.67 14.49 -1.95
CA SER A 32 -3.51 14.86 -3.11
C SER A 32 -5.00 15.05 -2.76
N PHE A 33 -5.46 14.54 -1.61
CA PHE A 33 -6.88 14.49 -1.24
C PHE A 33 -7.15 14.98 0.19
N GLN A 34 -6.46 16.03 0.61
CA GLN A 34 -6.56 16.58 1.98
C GLN A 34 -7.99 16.96 2.39
N ASN A 35 -8.81 17.37 1.43
CA ASN A 35 -10.22 17.77 1.67
C ASN A 35 -11.20 16.60 1.60
N VAL A 36 -10.74 15.39 1.31
CA VAL A 36 -11.59 14.19 1.26
C VAL A 36 -11.49 13.46 2.59
N PRO A 37 -12.61 13.14 3.26
CA PRO A 37 -12.57 12.46 4.55
C PRO A 37 -12.02 11.03 4.43
N LEU A 38 -11.45 10.53 5.50
CA LEU A 38 -11.21 9.10 5.67
C LEU A 38 -12.55 8.38 5.87
N LEU A 39 -12.63 7.12 5.48
CA LEU A 39 -13.85 6.34 5.68
C LEU A 39 -14.19 6.22 7.18
N LYS A 40 -13.18 6.13 8.05
CA LYS A 40 -13.35 6.17 9.51
C LYS A 40 -13.96 7.50 10.00
N GLU A 41 -13.55 8.63 9.44
CA GLU A 41 -14.12 9.95 9.78
C GLU A 41 -15.59 10.07 9.33
N ALA A 42 -15.97 9.31 8.29
CA ALA A 42 -17.35 9.19 7.82
C ALA A 42 -18.19 8.18 8.63
N GLY A 43 -17.66 7.62 9.72
CA GLY A 43 -18.36 6.71 10.63
C GLY A 43 -18.23 5.22 10.29
N TYR A 44 -17.38 4.86 9.33
CA TYR A 44 -17.17 3.47 8.93
C TYR A 44 -15.79 2.98 9.40
N ASP A 45 -15.76 2.24 10.51
CA ASP A 45 -14.53 1.65 11.05
C ASP A 45 -14.31 0.26 10.45
N ILE A 46 -13.69 0.22 9.29
CA ILE A 46 -13.34 -1.01 8.58
C ILE A 46 -11.83 -1.25 8.64
N PRO A 47 -11.39 -2.52 8.60
CA PRO A 47 -9.98 -2.84 8.52
C PRO A 47 -9.33 -2.22 7.29
N ILE A 48 -8.19 -1.54 7.48
CA ILE A 48 -7.40 -1.01 6.38
C ILE A 48 -6.45 -2.11 5.90
N VAL A 49 -6.64 -2.51 4.65
CA VAL A 49 -5.79 -3.49 3.97
C VAL A 49 -4.97 -2.74 2.92
N PRO A 50 -3.70 -2.44 3.21
CA PRO A 50 -2.86 -1.73 2.24
C PRO A 50 -2.51 -2.63 1.05
N GLN A 51 -2.44 -2.04 -0.13
CA GLN A 51 -1.81 -2.68 -1.26
C GLN A 51 -0.30 -2.48 -1.15
N VAL A 52 0.46 -3.57 -1.11
CA VAL A 52 1.92 -3.54 -1.01
C VAL A 52 2.59 -3.94 -2.33
N ARG A 53 3.72 -3.30 -2.60
CA ARG A 53 4.64 -3.67 -3.67
C ARG A 53 6.00 -3.93 -3.05
N GLY A 54 6.68 -4.99 -3.51
CA GLY A 54 7.97 -5.36 -2.95
C GLY A 54 8.84 -6.09 -3.95
N VAL A 55 10.09 -6.29 -3.58
CA VAL A 55 11.05 -7.11 -4.31
C VAL A 55 11.29 -8.37 -3.50
N VAL A 56 11.25 -9.51 -4.14
CA VAL A 56 11.49 -10.82 -3.53
C VAL A 56 12.71 -11.46 -4.16
N ALA A 57 13.39 -12.27 -3.37
CA ALA A 57 14.52 -13.08 -3.82
C ALA A 57 14.23 -14.56 -3.57
N PRO A 58 14.88 -15.48 -4.30
CA PRO A 58 14.78 -16.90 -4.01
C PRO A 58 15.22 -17.23 -2.59
N PRO A 59 14.65 -18.27 -1.96
CA PRO A 59 15.08 -18.70 -0.64
C PRO A 59 16.54 -19.12 -0.66
N GLY A 60 17.26 -18.87 0.43
CA GLY A 60 18.64 -19.29 0.60
C GLY A 60 19.69 -18.44 -0.12
N ILE A 61 19.36 -17.21 -0.57
CA ILE A 61 20.41 -16.32 -1.09
C ILE A 61 21.48 -16.05 -0.03
N PRO A 62 22.76 -15.89 -0.42
CA PRO A 62 23.83 -15.52 0.50
C PRO A 62 23.51 -14.25 1.30
N LYS A 63 23.87 -14.22 2.57
CA LYS A 63 23.62 -13.07 3.45
C LYS A 63 24.22 -11.76 2.91
N GLU A 64 25.38 -11.86 2.27
CA GLU A 64 26.06 -10.74 1.61
C GLU A 64 25.24 -10.15 0.48
N ASN A 65 24.57 -10.99 -0.33
CA ASN A 65 23.69 -10.54 -1.40
C ASN A 65 22.43 -9.86 -0.84
N LEU A 66 21.86 -10.41 0.23
CA LEU A 66 20.75 -9.78 0.91
C LEU A 66 21.14 -8.39 1.43
N ALA A 67 22.26 -8.30 2.15
CA ALA A 67 22.75 -7.03 2.69
C ALA A 67 23.07 -6.00 1.59
N PHE A 68 23.63 -6.46 0.47
CA PHE A 68 23.87 -5.60 -0.69
C PHE A 68 22.58 -5.00 -1.23
N TRP A 69 21.56 -5.81 -1.48
CA TRP A 69 20.31 -5.33 -2.03
C TRP A 69 19.53 -4.45 -1.05
N GLU A 70 19.54 -4.77 0.24
CA GLU A 70 18.96 -3.90 1.26
C GLU A 70 19.61 -2.52 1.28
N ASP A 71 20.95 -2.46 1.17
CA ASP A 71 21.66 -1.18 1.09
C ASP A 71 21.31 -0.40 -0.19
N VAL A 72 21.22 -1.09 -1.32
CA VAL A 72 20.80 -0.49 -2.60
C VAL A 72 19.40 0.12 -2.47
N PHE A 73 18.41 -0.64 -1.99
CA PHE A 73 17.05 -0.13 -1.85
C PHE A 73 16.95 0.97 -0.81
N ARG A 74 17.63 0.84 0.32
CA ARG A 74 17.69 1.89 1.35
C ARG A 74 18.26 3.21 0.81
N LYS A 75 19.27 3.16 -0.06
CA LYS A 75 19.84 4.34 -0.74
C LYS A 75 18.89 4.87 -1.79
N PHE A 76 18.32 4.00 -2.60
CA PHE A 76 17.38 4.36 -3.66
C PHE A 76 16.15 5.11 -3.12
N THR A 77 15.55 4.62 -2.04
CA THR A 77 14.36 5.24 -1.43
C THR A 77 14.61 6.64 -0.82
N ARG A 78 15.88 7.06 -0.71
CA ARG A 78 16.26 8.40 -0.28
C ARG A 78 16.50 9.37 -1.44
N THR A 79 16.39 8.91 -2.68
CA THR A 79 16.63 9.74 -3.86
C THR A 79 15.44 10.62 -4.22
N ALA A 80 15.72 11.72 -4.91
CA ALA A 80 14.67 12.56 -5.49
C ALA A 80 13.83 11.81 -6.54
N ALA A 81 14.45 10.87 -7.26
CA ALA A 81 13.75 10.02 -8.23
C ALA A 81 12.69 9.13 -7.57
N TRP A 82 13.01 8.53 -6.41
CA TRP A 82 12.04 7.76 -5.63
C TRP A 82 10.87 8.63 -5.17
N LYS A 83 11.18 9.78 -4.58
CA LYS A 83 10.14 10.71 -4.12
C LYS A 83 9.23 11.14 -5.26
N LYS A 84 9.82 11.52 -6.40
CA LYS A 84 9.04 11.86 -7.59
C LYS A 84 8.16 10.70 -8.06
N TYR A 85 8.67 9.47 -8.05
CA TYR A 85 7.90 8.29 -8.40
C TYR A 85 6.70 8.07 -7.48
N LEU A 86 6.87 8.27 -6.16
CA LEU A 86 5.75 8.17 -5.21
C LEU A 86 4.70 9.25 -5.47
N ASP A 87 5.15 10.49 -5.65
CA ASP A 87 4.25 11.65 -5.90
C ASP A 87 3.47 11.47 -7.22
N ASP A 88 4.15 11.10 -8.30
CA ASP A 88 3.53 10.90 -9.62
C ASP A 88 2.48 9.77 -9.61
N ASN A 89 2.69 8.73 -8.80
CA ASN A 89 1.80 7.58 -8.69
C ASN A 89 0.87 7.65 -7.48
N GLN A 90 0.94 8.70 -6.69
CA GLN A 90 0.13 8.87 -5.47
C GLN A 90 0.31 7.71 -4.47
N PHE A 91 1.55 7.24 -4.32
CA PHE A 91 1.91 6.20 -3.38
C PHE A 91 2.45 6.78 -2.08
N GLU A 92 2.29 6.05 -0.99
CA GLU A 92 2.95 6.33 0.27
C GLU A 92 4.33 5.65 0.31
N ASP A 93 5.29 6.30 0.97
CA ASP A 93 6.58 5.67 1.27
C ASP A 93 6.40 4.64 2.38
N GLY A 94 6.51 3.39 2.02
CA GLY A 94 6.38 2.23 2.90
C GLY A 94 7.63 1.35 2.90
N TYR A 95 8.82 1.92 2.64
CA TYR A 95 10.04 1.11 2.63
C TYR A 95 10.25 0.37 3.93
N GLN A 96 10.48 -0.93 3.82
CA GLN A 96 10.85 -1.83 4.91
C GLN A 96 12.04 -2.69 4.48
N ASN A 97 12.96 -2.97 5.41
CA ASN A 97 14.01 -3.98 5.21
C ASN A 97 13.40 -5.40 5.28
N SER A 98 14.19 -6.42 4.99
CA SER A 98 13.70 -7.80 4.95
C SER A 98 13.13 -8.29 6.28
N ALA A 99 13.72 -7.91 7.42
CA ALA A 99 13.28 -8.34 8.74
C ALA A 99 11.94 -7.70 9.12
N ASP A 100 11.77 -6.40 8.84
CA ASP A 100 10.53 -5.69 9.12
C ASP A 100 9.42 -6.09 8.14
N LEU A 101 9.77 -6.32 6.87
CA LEU A 101 8.84 -6.84 5.86
C LEU A 101 8.34 -8.24 6.23
N LEU A 102 9.20 -9.11 6.79
CA LEU A 102 8.78 -10.43 7.24
C LEU A 102 7.72 -10.33 8.34
N LYS A 103 7.97 -9.54 9.38
CA LYS A 103 6.99 -9.30 10.46
C LYS A 103 5.67 -8.73 9.94
N PHE A 104 5.78 -7.74 9.04
CA PHE A 104 4.60 -7.17 8.39
C PHE A 104 3.82 -8.25 7.61
N SER A 105 4.51 -9.08 6.82
CA SER A 105 3.89 -10.14 6.01
C SER A 105 3.18 -11.18 6.85
N GLU A 106 3.73 -11.55 8.00
CA GLU A 106 3.11 -12.47 8.95
C GLU A 106 1.81 -11.90 9.53
N SER A 107 1.86 -10.64 10.02
CA SER A 107 0.68 -9.97 10.57
C SER A 107 -0.38 -9.70 9.50
N PHE A 108 0.03 -9.30 8.31
CA PHE A 108 -0.84 -9.07 7.17
C PHE A 108 -1.53 -10.35 6.70
N SER A 109 -0.79 -11.46 6.63
CA SER A 109 -1.35 -12.77 6.28
C SER A 109 -2.39 -13.24 7.29
N ALA A 110 -2.14 -13.03 8.60
CA ALA A 110 -3.11 -13.34 9.64
C ALA A 110 -4.39 -12.49 9.50
N GLN A 111 -4.25 -11.17 9.33
CA GLN A 111 -5.37 -10.26 9.14
C GLN A 111 -6.20 -10.62 7.88
N MET A 112 -5.53 -10.91 6.77
CA MET A 112 -6.21 -11.32 5.54
C MET A 112 -6.96 -12.64 5.72
N SER A 113 -6.38 -13.59 6.44
CA SER A 113 -7.03 -14.88 6.72
C SER A 113 -8.31 -14.70 7.55
N GLU A 114 -8.33 -13.79 8.52
CA GLU A 114 -9.53 -13.45 9.28
C GLU A 114 -10.60 -12.83 8.39
N ILE A 115 -10.24 -11.78 7.63
CA ILE A 115 -11.18 -11.08 6.73
C ILE A 115 -11.81 -12.06 5.73
N LEU A 116 -11.01 -12.94 5.12
CA LEU A 116 -11.51 -13.92 4.15
C LEU A 116 -12.42 -14.95 4.81
N LYS A 117 -12.10 -15.38 6.03
CA LYS A 117 -12.92 -16.30 6.82
C LYS A 117 -14.26 -15.67 7.16
N ASP A 118 -14.28 -14.42 7.62
CA ASP A 118 -15.50 -13.68 7.95
C ASP A 118 -16.37 -13.43 6.71
N ALA A 119 -15.74 -13.25 5.55
CA ALA A 119 -16.43 -13.16 4.26
C ALA A 119 -16.92 -14.51 3.70
N GLY A 120 -16.70 -15.62 4.41
CA GLY A 120 -17.11 -16.95 3.97
C GLY A 120 -16.27 -17.53 2.82
N VAL A 121 -15.11 -16.94 2.54
CA VAL A 121 -14.20 -17.41 1.47
C VAL A 121 -13.34 -18.55 2.00
N LYS A 122 -13.36 -19.69 1.33
CA LYS A 122 -12.45 -20.81 1.66
C LYS A 122 -11.04 -20.47 1.24
N VAL A 123 -10.14 -20.32 2.22
CA VAL A 123 -8.70 -20.17 1.96
C VAL A 123 -8.14 -21.57 1.68
N VAL A 124 -7.75 -21.82 0.45
CA VAL A 124 -7.03 -23.04 0.06
C VAL A 124 -5.55 -22.77 0.24
N ARG A 125 -4.87 -23.58 1.03
CA ARG A 125 -3.41 -23.54 1.22
C ARG A 125 -2.71 -24.38 0.17
#